data_a4f7e1e455134f2ae72f6aa4dc0a56b2
#
_entry.id   a4f7e1e455134f2ae72f6aa4dc0a56b2
#
_cell.length_a   1.000
_cell.length_b   1.000
_cell.length_c   1.000
_cell.angle_alpha   90.00
_cell.angle_beta   90.00
_cell.angle_gamma   90.00
#
_symmetry.space_group_name_H-M   'P 1'
#
loop_
_entity.id
_entity.type
_entity.pdbx_description
1 polymer ?
#
loop_
_entity_poly.entity_id
_entity_poly.type
_entity_poly.pdbx_seq_one_letter_code
_entity_poly.pdbx_strand_id
1 'polypeptide(L)'
;QRLRASLSALYGSSIYGALLLVVFGGLVLPAIIGSYLLVGVHERQSARTSLNEALQRNADILALGMQESLWNMNAESAHSLVESVMRDRAVLLVKVLGQGDTEFISLRAPQRPVGNVYRTGRDILVRGERIGHVVVEMDDARSQQELREKQVAYIFVLGAQLAVSMALIVLF
;
A
#
# COMPACT_ATOMS: atom_id res chain seq x y z
N GLN A 1 33.32 -49.53 -31.84
CA GLN A 1 33.81 -48.15 -31.61
C GLN A 1 32.69 -47.11 -31.66
N ARG A 2 31.60 -47.31 -32.42
CA ARG A 2 30.49 -46.31 -32.53
C ARG A 2 29.58 -46.25 -31.30
N LEU A 3 29.45 -47.32 -30.55
CA LEU A 3 28.62 -47.35 -29.32
C LEU A 3 29.24 -46.60 -28.13
N ARG A 4 30.57 -46.49 -28.07
CA ARG A 4 31.25 -45.72 -26.99
C ARG A 4 31.15 -44.20 -27.20
N ALA A 5 31.11 -43.75 -28.45
CA ALA A 5 30.95 -42.31 -28.76
C ALA A 5 29.55 -41.76 -28.43
N SER A 6 28.50 -42.60 -28.59
CA SER A 6 27.14 -42.23 -28.25
C SER A 6 26.86 -42.13 -26.74
N LEU A 7 27.50 -42.97 -25.96
CA LEU A 7 27.39 -42.96 -24.48
C LEU A 7 28.11 -41.78 -23.84
N SER A 8 29.25 -41.33 -24.40
CA SER A 8 29.97 -40.16 -23.89
C SER A 8 29.23 -38.87 -24.15
N ALA A 9 28.50 -38.77 -25.28
CA ALA A 9 27.66 -37.58 -25.59
C ALA A 9 26.43 -37.50 -24.67
N LEU A 10 25.81 -38.63 -24.31
CA LEU A 10 24.70 -38.70 -23.38
C LEU A 10 25.12 -38.40 -21.92
N TYR A 11 26.33 -38.83 -21.54
CA TYR A 11 26.84 -38.58 -20.19
C TYR A 11 27.29 -37.14 -19.99
N GLY A 12 27.86 -36.50 -21.01
CA GLY A 12 28.25 -35.10 -20.99
C GLY A 12 27.04 -34.14 -20.85
N SER A 13 25.97 -34.40 -21.61
CA SER A 13 24.75 -33.59 -21.55
C SER A 13 24.02 -33.73 -20.20
N SER A 14 24.08 -34.92 -19.59
CA SER A 14 23.48 -35.17 -18.26
C SER A 14 24.20 -34.42 -17.13
N ILE A 15 25.53 -34.28 -17.18
CA ILE A 15 26.31 -33.58 -16.16
C ILE A 15 26.08 -32.05 -16.25
N TYR A 16 26.08 -31.52 -17.47
CA TYR A 16 25.77 -30.07 -17.68
C TYR A 16 24.33 -29.75 -17.29
N GLY A 17 23.35 -30.58 -17.62
CA GLY A 17 21.98 -30.45 -17.21
C GLY A 17 21.80 -30.49 -15.69
N ALA A 18 22.46 -31.44 -15.01
CA ALA A 18 22.46 -31.54 -13.56
C ALA A 18 23.11 -30.31 -12.88
N LEU A 19 24.23 -29.83 -13.43
CA LEU A 19 24.92 -28.65 -12.92
C LEU A 19 24.09 -27.37 -13.10
N LEU A 20 23.42 -27.21 -14.25
CA LEU A 20 22.49 -26.15 -14.53
C LEU A 20 21.30 -26.17 -13.57
N LEU A 21 20.74 -27.32 -13.27
CA LEU A 21 19.63 -27.53 -12.36
C LEU A 21 20.00 -27.19 -10.92
N VAL A 22 21.21 -27.56 -10.48
CA VAL A 22 21.73 -27.19 -9.15
C VAL A 22 21.98 -25.70 -9.01
N VAL A 23 22.63 -25.08 -10.02
CA VAL A 23 22.88 -23.62 -10.01
C VAL A 23 21.57 -22.83 -10.05
N PHE A 24 20.64 -23.24 -10.91
CA PHE A 24 19.36 -22.55 -11.05
C PHE A 24 18.47 -22.75 -9.83
N GLY A 25 18.32 -23.96 -9.33
CA GLY A 25 17.53 -24.27 -8.14
C GLY A 25 18.17 -23.78 -6.84
N GLY A 26 19.50 -23.86 -6.75
CA GLY A 26 20.23 -23.49 -5.53
C GLY A 26 20.51 -21.99 -5.37
N LEU A 27 20.64 -21.24 -6.46
CA LEU A 27 21.04 -19.83 -6.39
C LEU A 27 19.94 -18.89 -6.87
N VAL A 28 19.33 -19.17 -8.02
CA VAL A 28 18.37 -18.23 -8.63
C VAL A 28 17.01 -18.28 -7.93
N LEU A 29 16.51 -19.44 -7.59
CA LEU A 29 15.23 -19.61 -6.91
C LEU A 29 15.20 -18.94 -5.52
N PRO A 30 16.16 -19.16 -4.61
CA PRO A 30 16.21 -18.47 -3.32
C PRO A 30 16.40 -16.96 -3.45
N ALA A 31 17.17 -16.49 -4.45
CA ALA A 31 17.35 -15.06 -4.69
C ALA A 31 16.04 -14.37 -5.12
N ILE A 32 15.26 -15.02 -5.98
CA ILE A 32 13.95 -14.53 -6.42
C ILE A 32 12.96 -14.50 -5.26
N ILE A 33 12.88 -15.59 -4.48
CA ILE A 33 11.98 -15.67 -3.32
C ILE A 33 12.38 -14.64 -2.27
N GLY A 34 13.66 -14.49 -1.97
CA GLY A 34 14.18 -13.51 -1.03
C GLY A 34 13.87 -12.08 -1.47
N SER A 35 14.07 -11.75 -2.73
CA SER A 35 13.73 -10.45 -3.30
C SER A 35 12.22 -10.15 -3.19
N TYR A 36 11.38 -11.12 -3.49
CA TYR A 36 9.93 -10.99 -3.38
C TYR A 36 9.47 -10.73 -1.94
N LEU A 37 10.03 -11.45 -0.97
CA LEU A 37 9.71 -11.27 0.44
C LEU A 37 10.19 -9.90 0.96
N LEU A 38 11.40 -9.48 0.61
CA LEU A 38 11.97 -8.21 1.04
C LEU A 38 11.18 -7.03 0.48
N VAL A 39 10.84 -7.05 -0.82
CA VAL A 39 10.04 -6.00 -1.46
C VAL A 39 8.64 -5.96 -0.87
N GLY A 40 7.99 -7.12 -0.69
CA GLY A 40 6.63 -7.18 -0.15
C GLY A 40 6.52 -6.65 1.29
N VAL A 41 7.51 -6.93 2.14
CA VAL A 41 7.54 -6.42 3.52
C VAL A 41 7.80 -4.90 3.53
N HIS A 42 8.76 -4.44 2.73
CA HIS A 42 9.12 -3.03 2.67
C HIS A 42 7.97 -2.15 2.12
N GLU A 43 7.29 -2.59 1.08
CA GLU A 43 6.14 -1.86 0.50
C GLU A 43 4.96 -1.76 1.48
N ARG A 44 4.66 -2.80 2.25
CA ARG A 44 3.59 -2.75 3.26
C ARG A 44 3.90 -1.77 4.38
N GLN A 45 5.14 -1.69 4.80
CA GLN A 45 5.58 -0.76 5.84
C GLN A 45 5.52 0.69 5.32
N SER A 46 6.00 0.93 4.10
CA SER A 46 5.94 2.24 3.45
C SER A 46 4.49 2.71 3.24
N ALA A 47 3.60 1.84 2.80
CA ALA A 47 2.19 2.17 2.60
C ALA A 47 1.49 2.59 3.92
N ARG A 48 1.78 1.91 5.03
CA ARG A 48 1.25 2.28 6.35
C ARG A 48 1.79 3.62 6.83
N THR A 49 3.09 3.88 6.63
CA THR A 49 3.71 5.15 7.00
C THR A 49 3.11 6.30 6.21
N SER A 50 3.00 6.15 4.88
CA SER A 50 2.40 7.16 4.01
C SER A 50 0.94 7.45 4.34
N LEU A 51 0.15 6.41 4.66
CA LEU A 51 -1.23 6.59 5.08
C LEU A 51 -1.33 7.35 6.41
N ASN A 52 -0.49 7.00 7.38
CA ASN A 52 -0.46 7.69 8.67
C ASN A 52 -0.03 9.16 8.53
N GLU A 53 0.97 9.43 7.70
CA GLU A 53 1.39 10.80 7.39
C GLU A 53 0.27 11.60 6.68
N ALA A 54 -0.43 11.00 5.72
CA ALA A 54 -1.58 11.63 5.06
C ALA A 54 -2.71 11.92 6.04
N LEU A 55 -3.00 10.97 6.93
CA LEU A 55 -4.02 11.10 7.97
C LEU A 55 -3.68 12.25 8.93
N GLN A 56 -2.45 12.32 9.42
CA GLN A 56 -1.98 13.41 10.28
C GLN A 56 -2.05 14.76 9.57
N ARG A 57 -1.53 14.84 8.34
CA ARG A 57 -1.54 16.05 7.53
C ARG A 57 -2.97 16.56 7.26
N ASN A 58 -3.91 15.69 6.93
CA ASN A 58 -5.30 16.06 6.71
C ASN A 58 -5.95 16.59 8.01
N ALA A 59 -5.67 15.96 9.14
CA ALA A 59 -6.15 16.42 10.44
C ALA A 59 -5.55 17.78 10.83
N ASP A 60 -4.27 18.01 10.56
CA ASP A 60 -3.60 19.28 10.85
C ASP A 60 -4.15 20.41 9.95
N ILE A 61 -4.35 20.16 8.64
CA ILE A 61 -4.94 21.11 7.70
C ILE A 61 -6.36 21.50 8.16
N LEU A 62 -7.16 20.49 8.53
CA LEU A 62 -8.51 20.74 9.03
C LEU A 62 -8.51 21.52 10.35
N ALA A 63 -7.66 21.15 11.30
CA ALA A 63 -7.57 21.83 12.59
C ALA A 63 -7.19 23.32 12.43
N LEU A 64 -6.27 23.62 11.52
CA LEU A 64 -5.87 25.00 11.21
C LEU A 64 -6.96 25.74 10.43
N GLY A 65 -7.50 25.13 9.38
CA GLY A 65 -8.51 25.77 8.52
C GLY A 65 -9.86 25.97 9.19
N MET A 66 -10.19 25.15 10.21
CA MET A 66 -11.45 25.26 10.95
C MET A 66 -11.46 26.32 12.04
N GLN A 67 -10.32 26.92 12.37
CA GLN A 67 -10.22 27.91 13.46
C GLN A 67 -11.21 29.08 13.26
N GLU A 68 -11.18 29.69 12.09
CA GLU A 68 -12.04 30.83 11.78
C GLU A 68 -13.50 30.41 11.61
N SER A 69 -13.75 29.31 10.90
CA SER A 69 -15.10 28.81 10.66
C SER A 69 -15.82 28.43 11.96
N LEU A 70 -15.12 27.78 12.88
CA LEU A 70 -15.68 27.38 14.16
C LEU A 70 -15.84 28.57 15.11
N TRP A 71 -14.87 29.50 15.13
CA TRP A 71 -14.94 30.70 15.93
C TRP A 71 -16.12 31.59 15.55
N ASN A 72 -16.36 31.74 14.23
CA ASN A 72 -17.45 32.57 13.68
C ASN A 72 -18.77 31.80 13.49
N MET A 73 -18.84 30.54 13.89
CA MET A 73 -19.98 29.62 13.67
C MET A 73 -20.43 29.58 12.20
N ASN A 74 -19.48 29.68 11.26
CA ASN A 74 -19.74 29.67 9.83
C ASN A 74 -19.72 28.25 9.29
N ALA A 75 -20.86 27.58 9.29
CA ALA A 75 -21.02 26.21 8.83
C ALA A 75 -20.77 26.04 7.32
N GLU A 76 -21.05 27.02 6.48
CA GLU A 76 -20.87 26.98 5.03
C GLU A 76 -19.37 26.90 4.66
N SER A 77 -18.56 27.77 5.27
CA SER A 77 -17.11 27.77 5.10
C SER A 77 -16.50 26.47 5.61
N ALA A 78 -16.95 25.98 6.75
CA ALA A 78 -16.54 24.70 7.30
C ALA A 78 -16.89 23.53 6.37
N HIS A 79 -18.10 23.53 5.79
CA HIS A 79 -18.55 22.49 4.87
C HIS A 79 -17.65 22.42 3.64
N SER A 80 -17.35 23.56 3.02
CA SER A 80 -16.47 23.63 1.83
C SER A 80 -15.09 23.07 2.11
N LEU A 81 -14.52 23.34 3.29
CA LEU A 81 -13.21 22.82 3.68
C LEU A 81 -13.25 21.29 3.90
N VAL A 82 -14.26 20.79 4.62
CA VAL A 82 -14.44 19.34 4.83
C VAL A 82 -14.67 18.63 3.51
N GLU A 83 -15.48 19.19 2.62
CA GLU A 83 -15.73 18.62 1.30
C GLU A 83 -14.45 18.52 0.47
N SER A 84 -13.57 19.52 0.56
CA SER A 84 -12.28 19.51 -0.14
C SER A 84 -11.39 18.33 0.30
N VAL A 85 -11.36 18.04 1.61
CA VAL A 85 -10.61 16.90 2.16
C VAL A 85 -11.31 15.57 1.80
N MET A 86 -12.63 15.54 1.77
CA MET A 86 -13.42 14.36 1.38
C MET A 86 -13.27 13.99 -0.11
N ARG A 87 -12.67 14.85 -0.95
CA ARG A 87 -12.29 14.50 -2.34
C ARG A 87 -11.20 13.44 -2.39
N ASP A 88 -10.36 13.34 -1.37
CA ASP A 88 -9.46 12.21 -1.23
C ASP A 88 -10.28 10.94 -0.99
N ARG A 89 -10.13 9.98 -1.90
CA ARG A 89 -10.89 8.72 -1.86
C ARG A 89 -10.56 7.84 -0.66
N ALA A 90 -9.42 8.06 0.00
CA ALA A 90 -9.04 7.33 1.20
C ALA A 90 -9.78 7.84 2.44
N VAL A 91 -10.30 9.09 2.43
CA VAL A 91 -11.02 9.68 3.55
C VAL A 91 -12.45 9.11 3.61
N LEU A 92 -12.77 8.49 4.74
CA LEU A 92 -14.09 7.90 5.00
C LEU A 92 -15.01 8.81 5.81
N LEU A 93 -14.44 9.51 6.78
CA LEU A 93 -15.18 10.36 7.70
C LEU A 93 -14.33 11.56 8.08
N VAL A 94 -14.95 12.72 8.08
CA VAL A 94 -14.45 13.91 8.76
C VAL A 94 -15.54 14.38 9.71
N LYS A 95 -15.20 14.54 10.99
CA LYS A 95 -16.10 15.04 12.02
C LYS A 95 -15.42 16.17 12.77
N VAL A 96 -16.11 17.31 12.86
CA VAL A 96 -15.66 18.48 13.61
C VAL A 96 -16.61 18.67 14.78
N LEU A 97 -16.04 18.73 15.97
CA LEU A 97 -16.71 18.96 17.23
C LEU A 97 -16.36 20.37 17.73
N GLY A 98 -17.34 21.10 18.19
CA GLY A 98 -17.16 22.38 18.87
C GLY A 98 -16.97 22.23 20.38
N GLN A 99 -17.13 23.32 21.12
CA GLN A 99 -17.06 23.33 22.56
C GLN A 99 -18.09 22.36 23.18
N GLY A 100 -17.67 21.62 24.19
CA GLY A 100 -18.53 20.62 24.84
C GLY A 100 -18.81 19.39 24.00
N ASP A 101 -17.93 19.08 23.02
CA ASP A 101 -18.03 17.94 22.09
C ASP A 101 -19.35 17.94 21.25
N THR A 102 -19.95 19.13 21.08
CA THR A 102 -21.12 19.27 20.21
C THR A 102 -20.72 19.12 18.75
N GLU A 103 -21.47 18.33 17.98
CA GLU A 103 -21.21 18.13 16.56
C GLU A 103 -21.46 19.42 15.78
N PHE A 104 -20.40 19.97 15.17
CA PHE A 104 -20.48 21.15 14.33
C PHE A 104 -20.72 20.78 12.88
N ILE A 105 -19.96 19.77 12.37
CA ILE A 105 -20.14 19.22 11.04
C ILE A 105 -19.63 17.78 11.00
N SER A 106 -20.31 16.93 10.23
CA SER A 106 -19.89 15.54 10.00
C SER A 106 -20.23 15.12 8.58
N LEU A 107 -19.20 14.70 7.83
CA LEU A 107 -19.37 14.14 6.49
C LEU A 107 -18.76 12.74 6.45
N ARG A 108 -19.53 11.81 5.90
CA ARG A 108 -19.13 10.39 5.74
C ARG A 108 -19.34 9.96 4.29
N ALA A 109 -18.45 9.11 3.78
CA ALA A 109 -18.51 8.51 2.45
C ALA A 109 -19.03 7.05 2.51
N PRO A 110 -20.36 6.82 2.61
CA PRO A 110 -20.95 5.51 2.93
C PRO A 110 -20.79 4.45 1.85
N GLN A 111 -20.53 4.84 0.61
CA GLN A 111 -20.47 3.93 -0.55
C GLN A 111 -19.05 3.47 -0.91
N ARG A 112 -18.04 3.81 -0.10
CA ARG A 112 -16.67 3.41 -0.38
C ARG A 112 -16.34 2.07 0.25
N PRO A 113 -15.59 1.19 -0.46
CA PRO A 113 -15.09 -0.04 0.13
C PRO A 113 -14.25 0.29 1.36
N VAL A 114 -14.46 -0.45 2.43
CA VAL A 114 -13.77 -0.24 3.71
C VAL A 114 -12.68 -1.28 3.85
N GLY A 115 -11.41 -0.83 3.84
CA GLY A 115 -10.26 -1.62 4.24
C GLY A 115 -10.08 -1.58 5.77
N ASN A 116 -8.84 -1.58 6.25
CA ASN A 116 -8.59 -1.26 7.65
C ASN A 116 -8.74 0.24 7.85
N VAL A 117 -9.51 0.63 8.86
CA VAL A 117 -9.80 2.02 9.17
C VAL A 117 -8.78 2.55 10.17
N TYR A 118 -8.18 3.67 9.83
CA TYR A 118 -7.26 4.42 10.69
C TYR A 118 -7.91 5.73 11.05
N ARG A 119 -7.77 6.11 12.32
CA ARG A 119 -8.40 7.30 12.87
C ARG A 119 -7.36 8.17 13.57
N THR A 120 -7.45 9.47 13.37
CA THR A 120 -6.71 10.46 14.15
C THR A 120 -7.60 11.63 14.53
N GLY A 121 -7.19 12.37 15.52
CA GLY A 121 -7.86 13.61 15.93
C GLY A 121 -6.84 14.71 16.23
N ARG A 122 -7.29 15.95 16.10
CA ARG A 122 -6.54 17.16 16.43
C ARG A 122 -7.42 18.17 17.12
N ASP A 123 -6.88 18.85 18.12
CA ASP A 123 -7.56 19.96 18.76
C ASP A 123 -7.48 21.20 17.89
N ILE A 124 -8.59 21.93 17.81
CA ILE A 124 -8.68 23.22 17.15
C ILE A 124 -8.43 24.26 18.22
N LEU A 125 -7.31 24.98 18.07
CA LEU A 125 -6.85 25.95 19.05
C LEU A 125 -6.94 27.36 18.47
N VAL A 126 -7.50 28.30 19.22
CA VAL A 126 -7.47 29.73 18.90
C VAL A 126 -6.85 30.45 20.08
N ARG A 127 -5.75 31.17 19.84
CA ARG A 127 -4.96 31.87 20.87
C ARG A 127 -4.53 30.97 22.05
N GLY A 128 -4.32 29.68 21.78
CA GLY A 128 -3.92 28.70 22.81
C GLY A 128 -5.09 28.05 23.55
N GLU A 129 -6.33 28.49 23.32
CA GLU A 129 -7.52 27.89 23.92
C GLU A 129 -8.15 26.89 22.95
N ARG A 130 -8.54 25.71 23.47
CA ARG A 130 -9.22 24.67 22.70
C ARG A 130 -10.68 25.07 22.48
N ILE A 131 -11.05 25.34 21.23
CA ILE A 131 -12.41 25.67 20.83
C ILE A 131 -13.14 24.50 20.19
N GLY A 132 -12.44 23.43 19.83
CA GLY A 132 -13.03 22.26 19.20
C GLY A 132 -12.03 21.15 18.98
N HIS A 133 -12.51 20.12 18.27
CA HIS A 133 -11.73 18.93 17.94
C HIS A 133 -12.14 18.42 16.55
N VAL A 134 -11.16 18.07 15.73
CA VAL A 134 -11.41 17.41 14.45
C VAL A 134 -11.02 15.95 14.52
N VAL A 135 -11.82 15.09 13.92
CA VAL A 135 -11.56 13.67 13.77
C VAL A 135 -11.59 13.31 12.30
N VAL A 136 -10.56 12.61 11.83
CA VAL A 136 -10.45 12.10 10.46
C VAL A 136 -10.30 10.60 10.49
N GLU A 137 -11.07 9.90 9.65
CA GLU A 137 -10.94 8.48 9.41
C GLU A 137 -10.57 8.25 7.94
N MET A 138 -9.55 7.42 7.72
CA MET A 138 -9.10 7.00 6.39
C MET A 138 -9.00 5.48 6.32
N ASP A 139 -9.13 4.92 5.12
CA ASP A 139 -8.94 3.49 4.88
C ASP A 139 -7.66 3.20 4.08
N ASP A 140 -7.19 1.96 4.17
CA ASP A 140 -6.08 1.45 3.39
C ASP A 140 -6.51 0.60 2.18
N ALA A 141 -7.79 0.59 1.83
CA ALA A 141 -8.33 -0.25 0.77
C ALA A 141 -7.63 -0.02 -0.57
N ARG A 142 -7.35 1.24 -0.90
CA ARG A 142 -6.63 1.61 -2.13
C ARG A 142 -5.18 1.12 -2.11
N SER A 143 -4.49 1.34 -1.00
CA SER A 143 -3.10 0.87 -0.84
C SER A 143 -3.02 -0.66 -0.92
N GLN A 144 -4.00 -1.37 -0.36
CA GLN A 144 -4.08 -2.83 -0.47
C GLN A 144 -4.37 -3.29 -1.90
N GLN A 145 -5.22 -2.58 -2.65
CA GLN A 145 -5.50 -2.91 -4.05
C GLN A 145 -4.26 -2.70 -4.92
N GLU A 146 -3.57 -1.58 -4.78
CA GLU A 146 -2.32 -1.30 -5.52
C GLU A 146 -1.23 -2.34 -5.21
N LEU A 147 -1.13 -2.79 -3.95
CA LEU A 147 -0.23 -3.87 -3.56
C LEU A 147 -0.60 -5.22 -4.21
N ARG A 148 -1.90 -5.54 -4.30
CA ARG A 148 -2.37 -6.78 -4.95
C ARG A 148 -2.05 -6.78 -6.44
N GLU A 149 -2.28 -5.68 -7.13
CA GLU A 149 -1.98 -5.54 -8.56
C GLU A 149 -0.48 -5.74 -8.83
N LYS A 150 0.39 -5.14 -8.03
CA LYS A 150 1.83 -5.35 -8.10
C LYS A 150 2.21 -6.81 -7.81
N GLN A 151 1.62 -7.45 -6.80
CA GLN A 151 1.88 -8.85 -6.48
C GLN A 151 1.53 -9.79 -7.64
N VAL A 152 0.39 -9.57 -8.30
CA VAL A 152 -0.01 -10.36 -9.48
C VAL A 152 0.99 -10.18 -10.62
N ALA A 153 1.44 -8.95 -10.89
CA ALA A 153 2.46 -8.69 -11.90
C ALA A 153 3.79 -9.39 -11.59
N TYR A 154 4.24 -9.38 -10.33
CA TYR A 154 5.44 -10.10 -9.89
C TYR A 154 5.31 -11.62 -10.08
N ILE A 155 4.18 -12.21 -9.69
CA ILE A 155 3.91 -13.66 -9.88
C ILE A 155 3.97 -14.02 -11.36
N PHE A 156 3.41 -13.16 -12.23
CA PHE A 156 3.45 -13.38 -13.68
C PHE A 156 4.87 -13.34 -14.24
N VAL A 157 5.69 -12.37 -13.84
CA VAL A 157 7.10 -12.27 -14.25
C VAL A 157 7.90 -13.47 -13.78
N LEU A 158 7.70 -13.91 -12.53
CA LEU A 158 8.34 -15.11 -11.98
C LEU A 158 7.94 -16.37 -12.75
N GLY A 159 6.66 -16.52 -13.05
CA GLY A 159 6.13 -17.64 -13.85
C GLY A 159 6.72 -17.68 -15.27
N ALA A 160 6.80 -16.52 -15.93
CA ALA A 160 7.41 -16.41 -17.25
C ALA A 160 8.90 -16.75 -17.22
N GLN A 161 9.64 -16.27 -16.22
CA GLN A 161 11.06 -16.59 -16.05
C GLN A 161 11.31 -18.07 -15.82
N LEU A 162 10.48 -18.72 -14.98
CA LEU A 162 10.54 -20.18 -14.76
C LEU A 162 10.23 -20.95 -16.05
N ALA A 163 9.23 -20.53 -16.82
CA ALA A 163 8.87 -21.15 -18.08
C ALA A 163 10.00 -21.06 -19.11
N VAL A 164 10.62 -19.89 -19.26
CA VAL A 164 11.77 -19.70 -20.14
C VAL A 164 12.94 -20.57 -19.70
N SER A 165 13.22 -20.63 -18.41
CA SER A 165 14.31 -21.45 -17.88
C SER A 165 14.08 -22.95 -18.11
N MET A 166 12.84 -23.39 -17.92
CA MET A 166 12.45 -24.78 -18.17
C MET A 166 12.53 -25.14 -19.67
N ALA A 167 12.13 -24.21 -20.55
CA ALA A 167 12.27 -24.39 -21.98
C ALA A 167 13.72 -24.50 -22.43
N LEU A 168 14.62 -23.69 -21.86
CA LEU A 168 16.05 -23.77 -22.13
C LEU A 168 16.67 -25.11 -21.68
N ILE A 169 16.25 -25.62 -20.51
CA ILE A 169 16.73 -26.94 -20.01
C ILE A 169 16.27 -28.10 -20.94
N VAL A 170 15.07 -27.99 -21.52
CA VAL A 170 14.56 -29.03 -22.44
C VAL A 170 15.22 -28.96 -23.82
N LEU A 171 15.66 -27.77 -24.24
CA LEU A 171 16.24 -27.54 -25.57
C LEU A 171 17.72 -27.86 -25.63
N PHE A 172 18.43 -27.89 -24.51
CA PHE A 172 19.85 -28.23 -24.36
C PHE A 172 20.07 -29.55 -23.67
#